data_943a564613cb6f069739757391101dd7
#
_entry.id   943a564613cb6f069739757391101dd7
#
_cell.length_a   1.000
_cell.length_b   1.000
_cell.length_c   1.000
_cell.angle_alpha   90.00
_cell.angle_beta   90.00
_cell.angle_gamma   90.00
#
_symmetry.space_group_name_H-M   'P 1'
#
loop_
_entity.id
_entity.type
_entity.pdbx_description
1 polymer ?
#
loop_
_entity_poly.entity_id
_entity_poly.type
_entity_poly.pdbx_seq_one_letter_code
_entity_poly.pdbx_strand_id
1 'polypeptide(L)'
;MNAMNEQKKNFKLNEEAKHKINDEYVNPTHGAPQGYPQGQGSGHGQYGRPARPVRPVGPTNQPRPADSAPPPRRVPPRDPQCIPAYAEPQYYPPEEDYGYGKEPQPPKKKKHRLRKLMVGLTILSVFVILLNIAFFFFRGQIWFNEPRKRDYPVRGAAIDQSLGKINWEIMSQQTISFVYVRATKGTSFVDEQYEQNRKNARKQDLLVGCWHEFDFRTDGQKQAEHFIEECGDMHGMLRPMVKLTKYGVYNLKMKDAEAVRDNLTAFLDTLEDYYGRKPVIMCDAACYKKYVQPYFSKYTLWTIDHFGKPDEEGWAMWEFNPRVRTEGYENSKEYFAMSVYRE
;
A
#
# COMPACT_ATOMS: atom_id res chain seq x y z
N MET A 1 -8.33 -24.09 23.13
CA MET A 1 -9.00 -24.81 22.04
C MET A 1 -9.28 -23.94 20.81
N ASN A 2 -9.80 -22.71 20.93
CA ASN A 2 -10.07 -21.83 19.79
C ASN A 2 -8.83 -21.42 18.99
N ALA A 3 -7.73 -21.05 19.64
CA ALA A 3 -6.50 -20.63 18.94
C ALA A 3 -5.87 -21.75 18.09
N MET A 4 -5.89 -22.98 18.57
CA MET A 4 -5.36 -24.13 17.84
C MET A 4 -6.23 -24.54 16.65
N ASN A 5 -7.55 -24.33 16.74
CA ASN A 5 -8.48 -24.53 15.61
C ASN A 5 -8.33 -23.44 14.56
N GLU A 6 -8.10 -22.20 14.98
CA GLU A 6 -7.81 -21.09 14.07
C GLU A 6 -6.47 -21.27 13.35
N GLN A 7 -5.41 -21.72 14.05
CA GLN A 7 -4.14 -22.07 13.42
C GLN A 7 -4.28 -23.17 12.37
N LYS A 8 -5.01 -24.26 12.68
CA LYS A 8 -5.27 -25.34 11.72
C LYS A 8 -6.08 -24.88 10.51
N LYS A 9 -7.06 -24.00 10.72
CA LYS A 9 -7.87 -23.45 9.64
C LYS A 9 -7.03 -22.53 8.74
N ASN A 10 -6.19 -21.68 9.32
CA ASN A 10 -5.28 -20.79 8.58
C ASN A 10 -4.21 -21.58 7.83
N PHE A 11 -3.67 -22.66 8.42
CA PHE A 11 -2.75 -23.55 7.72
C PHE A 11 -3.41 -24.22 6.51
N LYS A 12 -4.62 -24.75 6.66
CA LYS A 12 -5.34 -25.37 5.54
C LYS A 12 -5.64 -24.38 4.41
N LEU A 13 -6.09 -23.15 4.74
CA LEU A 13 -6.31 -22.10 3.75
C LEU A 13 -5.02 -21.71 3.02
N ASN A 14 -3.91 -21.65 3.74
CA ASN A 14 -2.61 -21.35 3.15
C ASN A 14 -2.16 -22.45 2.16
N GLU A 15 -2.40 -23.72 2.48
CA GLU A 15 -2.08 -24.84 1.58
C GLU A 15 -2.95 -24.85 0.32
N GLU A 16 -4.27 -24.66 0.46
CA GLU A 16 -5.18 -24.57 -0.69
C GLU A 16 -4.79 -23.39 -1.61
N ALA A 17 -4.43 -22.27 -1.05
CA ALA A 17 -4.02 -21.11 -1.81
C ALA A 17 -2.61 -21.28 -2.44
N LYS A 18 -1.67 -21.97 -1.77
CA LYS A 18 -0.40 -22.38 -2.39
C LYS A 18 -0.62 -23.29 -3.59
N HIS A 19 -1.56 -24.23 -3.51
CA HIS A 19 -1.91 -25.08 -4.65
C HIS A 19 -2.41 -24.25 -5.84
N LYS A 20 -3.30 -23.29 -5.62
CA LYS A 20 -3.78 -22.40 -6.69
C LYS A 20 -2.65 -21.60 -7.32
N ILE A 21 -1.77 -21.00 -6.51
CA ILE A 21 -0.61 -20.29 -7.03
C ILE A 21 0.30 -21.23 -7.82
N ASN A 22 0.54 -22.44 -7.31
CA ASN A 22 1.35 -23.41 -7.99
C ASN A 22 0.75 -23.78 -9.36
N ASP A 23 -0.54 -24.02 -9.43
CA ASP A 23 -1.24 -24.36 -10.68
C ASP A 23 -1.23 -23.16 -11.66
N GLU A 24 -1.45 -21.94 -11.17
CA GLU A 24 -1.52 -20.75 -12.01
C GLU A 24 -0.13 -20.26 -12.45
N TYR A 25 0.87 -20.28 -11.55
CA TYR A 25 2.17 -19.62 -11.77
C TYR A 25 3.32 -20.59 -12.02
N VAL A 26 3.21 -21.85 -11.62
CA VAL A 26 4.27 -22.86 -11.81
C VAL A 26 3.90 -23.84 -12.92
N ASN A 27 2.74 -24.46 -12.84
CA ASN A 27 2.28 -25.51 -13.77
C ASN A 27 0.89 -25.17 -14.33
N PRO A 28 0.75 -24.19 -15.24
CA PRO A 28 -0.53 -23.89 -15.84
C PRO A 28 -1.01 -25.09 -16.68
N THR A 29 -2.01 -25.82 -16.19
CA THR A 29 -2.57 -27.02 -16.83
C THR A 29 -3.53 -26.69 -17.99
N HIS A 30 -3.81 -25.43 -18.29
CA HIS A 30 -4.75 -25.03 -19.31
C HIS A 30 -4.11 -24.23 -20.44
N GLY A 31 -4.03 -24.89 -21.61
CA GLY A 31 -3.98 -24.26 -22.92
C GLY A 31 -2.62 -23.85 -23.41
N ALA A 32 -1.76 -24.81 -23.68
CA ALA A 32 -0.78 -24.61 -24.74
C ALA A 32 -1.58 -24.46 -26.05
N PRO A 33 -1.47 -23.35 -26.80
CA PRO A 33 -2.04 -23.31 -28.14
C PRO A 33 -1.25 -24.29 -29.01
N GLN A 34 -1.97 -25.27 -29.54
CA GLN A 34 -1.44 -26.16 -30.57
C GLN A 34 -1.05 -25.30 -31.78
N GLY A 35 0.21 -25.41 -32.20
CA GLY A 35 0.67 -25.23 -33.55
C GLY A 35 0.39 -23.87 -34.20
N TYR A 36 1.37 -23.00 -34.22
CA TYR A 36 1.40 -21.93 -35.22
C TYR A 36 1.89 -22.50 -36.55
N PRO A 37 1.13 -22.34 -37.68
CA PRO A 37 1.65 -22.60 -39.00
C PRO A 37 2.66 -21.52 -39.37
N GLN A 38 3.79 -21.93 -39.85
CA GLN A 38 4.73 -21.04 -40.53
C GLN A 38 4.06 -20.44 -41.77
N GLY A 39 3.86 -19.14 -41.77
CA GLY A 39 3.30 -18.38 -42.87
C GLY A 39 4.18 -17.18 -43.21
N GLN A 40 4.82 -17.25 -44.36
CA GLN A 40 5.53 -16.17 -45.06
C GLN A 40 4.59 -14.98 -45.34
N GLY A 41 5.17 -13.76 -45.39
CA GLY A 41 4.55 -12.75 -46.23
C GLY A 41 4.54 -11.33 -45.66
N SER A 42 5.48 -10.56 -46.14
CA SER A 42 5.53 -9.10 -46.24
C SER A 42 4.17 -8.41 -46.48
N GLY A 43 3.91 -7.32 -45.75
CA GLY A 43 2.81 -6.43 -46.07
C GLY A 43 2.91 -5.13 -45.26
N HIS A 44 3.42 -4.08 -45.86
CA HIS A 44 3.33 -2.70 -45.41
C HIS A 44 1.89 -2.28 -45.37
N GLY A 45 1.35 -2.00 -44.18
CA GLY A 45 0.05 -1.37 -43.96
C GLY A 45 0.18 -0.06 -43.21
N GLN A 46 -0.03 1.05 -43.92
CA GLN A 46 -0.19 2.37 -43.38
C GLN A 46 -1.43 2.40 -42.45
N TYR A 47 -1.23 2.68 -41.17
CA TYR A 47 -2.34 2.99 -40.27
C TYR A 47 -2.50 4.51 -40.16
N GLY A 48 -3.65 4.96 -40.66
CA GLY A 48 -4.13 6.33 -40.51
C GLY A 48 -4.42 6.68 -39.05
N ARG A 49 -4.07 7.89 -38.67
CA ARG A 49 -4.34 8.47 -37.35
C ARG A 49 -5.85 8.54 -37.08
N PRO A 50 -6.36 8.12 -35.93
CA PRO A 50 -7.71 8.45 -35.51
C PRO A 50 -7.78 9.88 -35.02
N ALA A 51 -8.87 10.57 -35.43
CA ALA A 51 -9.19 11.96 -35.12
C ALA A 51 -9.41 12.16 -33.60
N ARG A 52 -8.95 13.30 -33.08
CA ARG A 52 -9.19 13.77 -31.70
C ARG A 52 -10.68 13.93 -31.45
N PRO A 53 -11.23 13.47 -30.33
CA PRO A 53 -12.56 13.86 -29.91
C PRO A 53 -12.58 15.29 -29.40
N VAL A 54 -13.57 16.04 -29.86
CA VAL A 54 -13.87 17.42 -29.48
C VAL A 54 -14.40 17.43 -28.04
N ARG A 55 -13.83 18.30 -27.20
CA ARG A 55 -14.33 18.57 -25.84
C ARG A 55 -15.71 19.21 -25.89
N PRO A 56 -16.66 18.76 -25.08
CA PRO A 56 -17.86 19.52 -24.81
C PRO A 56 -17.56 20.76 -23.96
N VAL A 57 -18.06 21.91 -24.40
CA VAL A 57 -18.03 23.17 -23.65
C VAL A 57 -19.01 23.04 -22.49
N GLY A 58 -18.56 23.18 -21.26
CA GLY A 58 -19.39 23.21 -20.06
C GLY A 58 -20.14 24.55 -19.92
N PRO A 59 -21.29 24.55 -19.26
CA PRO A 59 -22.13 25.74 -19.13
C PRO A 59 -21.49 26.77 -18.19
N THR A 60 -21.66 28.04 -18.61
CA THR A 60 -21.28 29.26 -17.94
C THR A 60 -21.83 29.37 -16.51
N ASN A 61 -20.97 29.82 -15.61
CA ASN A 61 -21.31 30.26 -14.27
C ASN A 61 -22.38 31.37 -14.28
N GLN A 62 -23.54 31.08 -13.73
CA GLN A 62 -24.47 32.12 -13.26
C GLN A 62 -24.16 32.43 -11.79
N PRO A 63 -24.14 33.70 -11.37
CA PRO A 63 -23.96 34.10 -9.98
C PRO A 63 -25.21 33.76 -9.13
N ARG A 64 -24.99 33.20 -7.96
CA ARG A 64 -26.05 33.00 -6.95
C ARG A 64 -26.57 34.35 -6.44
N PRO A 65 -27.87 34.49 -6.20
CA PRO A 65 -28.43 35.65 -5.50
C PRO A 65 -28.00 35.69 -4.04
N ALA A 66 -27.69 36.88 -3.55
CA ALA A 66 -27.34 37.14 -2.17
C ALA A 66 -28.50 36.80 -1.24
N ASP A 67 -28.16 36.09 -0.13
CA ASP A 67 -29.07 35.79 0.98
C ASP A 67 -29.54 37.13 1.60
N SER A 68 -30.84 37.35 1.56
CA SER A 68 -31.52 38.46 2.22
C SER A 68 -31.53 38.28 3.74
N ALA A 69 -31.08 39.29 4.45
CA ALA A 69 -31.11 39.39 5.91
C ALA A 69 -32.57 39.31 6.46
N PRO A 70 -32.76 38.73 7.65
CA PRO A 70 -34.10 38.68 8.26
C PRO A 70 -34.58 40.07 8.73
N PRO A 71 -35.89 40.32 8.62
CA PRO A 71 -36.48 41.64 8.97
C PRO A 71 -36.39 41.91 10.49
N PRO A 72 -36.29 43.21 10.89
CA PRO A 72 -36.21 43.59 12.30
C PRO A 72 -37.52 43.34 13.02
N ARG A 73 -37.42 42.80 14.24
CA ARG A 73 -38.56 42.60 15.16
C ARG A 73 -39.20 43.95 15.51
N ARG A 74 -40.49 44.10 15.19
CA ARG A 74 -41.31 45.22 15.62
C ARG A 74 -41.57 45.13 17.12
N VAL A 75 -41.20 46.19 17.85
CA VAL A 75 -41.58 46.42 19.24
C VAL A 75 -43.01 47.00 19.26
N PRO A 76 -43.95 46.47 20.01
CA PRO A 76 -45.29 47.07 20.11
C PRO A 76 -45.28 48.42 20.83
N PRO A 77 -46.16 49.39 20.46
CA PRO A 77 -46.21 50.69 21.09
C PRO A 77 -46.69 50.56 22.55
N ARG A 78 -46.04 51.31 23.46
CA ARG A 78 -46.47 51.47 24.85
C ARG A 78 -47.72 52.33 24.88
N ASP A 79 -48.74 51.82 25.53
CA ASP A 79 -49.97 52.50 25.83
C ASP A 79 -49.72 53.57 26.90
N PRO A 80 -50.11 54.87 26.70
CA PRO A 80 -49.81 55.95 27.65
C PRO A 80 -50.97 56.26 28.60
N GLN A 81 -51.55 55.29 29.22
CA GLN A 81 -52.59 55.56 30.28
C GLN A 81 -52.50 54.55 31.40
N CYS A 82 -51.77 54.94 32.46
CA CYS A 82 -52.02 54.56 33.83
C CYS A 82 -51.08 55.35 34.73
N ILE A 83 -51.48 56.52 35.13
CA ILE A 83 -50.88 57.24 36.26
C ILE A 83 -51.66 56.79 37.52
N PRO A 84 -51.07 56.06 38.45
CA PRO A 84 -51.69 55.79 39.72
C PRO A 84 -51.59 57.04 40.63
N ALA A 85 -52.68 57.35 41.29
CA ALA A 85 -52.86 58.45 42.24
C ALA A 85 -51.84 58.39 43.39
N TYR A 86 -51.45 59.58 43.82
CA TYR A 86 -50.59 59.81 45.01
C TYR A 86 -51.05 58.99 46.20
N ALA A 87 -50.15 58.11 46.67
CA ALA A 87 -50.25 57.50 47.98
C ALA A 87 -49.51 58.39 49.01
N GLU A 88 -50.13 58.66 50.10
CA GLU A 88 -49.55 59.42 51.20
C GLU A 88 -48.27 58.83 51.76
N PRO A 89 -47.27 59.62 52.20
CA PRO A 89 -46.02 59.08 52.73
C PRO A 89 -46.25 58.31 54.04
N GLN A 90 -46.07 57.03 53.97
CA GLN A 90 -45.99 56.17 55.13
C GLN A 90 -44.67 56.44 55.88
N TYR A 91 -44.82 56.83 57.19
CA TYR A 91 -43.73 56.93 58.11
C TYR A 91 -43.14 55.55 58.41
N TYR A 92 -41.91 55.28 57.95
CA TYR A 92 -41.12 54.14 58.37
C TYR A 92 -40.24 54.52 59.56
N PRO A 93 -40.27 53.79 60.68
CA PRO A 93 -39.30 53.96 61.74
C PRO A 93 -37.89 53.57 61.21
N PRO A 94 -36.81 54.19 61.76
CA PRO A 94 -35.46 53.89 61.32
C PRO A 94 -35.18 52.37 61.47
N GLU A 95 -34.73 51.74 60.41
CA GLU A 95 -34.29 50.33 60.42
C GLU A 95 -33.19 50.17 61.48
N GLU A 96 -33.41 49.36 62.47
CA GLU A 96 -32.35 48.87 63.34
C GLU A 96 -31.40 48.03 62.49
N ASP A 97 -30.14 48.39 62.50
CA ASP A 97 -29.03 47.67 61.78
C ASP A 97 -28.86 46.29 62.48
N TYR A 98 -29.66 45.33 62.06
CA TYR A 98 -29.37 43.95 62.36
C TYR A 98 -28.18 43.55 61.47
N GLY A 99 -26.99 43.63 62.06
CA GLY A 99 -25.77 43.18 61.44
C GLY A 99 -25.92 41.75 60.87
N TYR A 100 -26.26 41.66 59.59
CA TYR A 100 -26.25 40.40 58.87
C TYR A 100 -24.80 39.86 58.89
N GLY A 101 -24.61 38.88 59.78
CA GLY A 101 -23.41 38.11 59.80
C GLY A 101 -23.10 37.63 58.33
N LYS A 102 -21.91 37.95 57.87
CA LYS A 102 -21.48 37.51 56.54
C LYS A 102 -21.85 36.05 56.37
N GLU A 103 -22.71 35.74 55.39
CA GLU A 103 -23.03 34.35 55.04
C GLU A 103 -21.73 33.56 54.86
N PRO A 104 -21.63 32.36 55.46
CA PRO A 104 -20.43 31.54 55.29
C PRO A 104 -20.27 31.25 53.82
N GLN A 105 -19.20 31.81 53.21
CA GLN A 105 -18.90 31.55 51.79
C GLN A 105 -18.78 30.04 51.60
N PRO A 106 -19.46 29.45 50.59
CA PRO A 106 -19.37 28.03 50.34
C PRO A 106 -17.91 27.62 50.10
N PRO A 107 -17.46 26.48 50.62
CA PRO A 107 -16.08 26.07 50.56
C PRO A 107 -15.63 26.02 49.11
N LYS A 108 -14.60 26.81 48.75
CA LYS A 108 -14.03 26.88 47.39
C LYS A 108 -13.67 25.47 46.95
N LYS A 109 -14.40 24.95 45.97
CA LYS A 109 -14.34 23.56 45.48
C LYS A 109 -12.93 23.18 45.07
N LYS A 110 -12.27 22.26 45.80
CA LYS A 110 -10.99 21.61 45.46
C LYS A 110 -11.04 20.81 44.10
N LYS A 111 -12.18 20.80 43.41
CA LYS A 111 -12.45 20.06 42.17
C LYS A 111 -11.58 20.51 40.98
N HIS A 112 -11.12 21.74 40.92
CA HIS A 112 -10.32 22.22 39.77
C HIS A 112 -8.89 21.66 39.72
N ARG A 113 -8.25 21.42 40.87
CA ARG A 113 -6.89 20.86 40.90
C ARG A 113 -6.91 19.39 40.49
N LEU A 114 -7.87 18.62 41.01
CA LEU A 114 -8.03 17.21 40.66
C LEU A 114 -8.35 17.04 39.16
N ARG A 115 -9.26 17.87 38.62
CA ARG A 115 -9.57 17.86 37.18
C ARG A 115 -8.34 18.19 36.32
N LYS A 116 -7.54 19.18 36.68
CA LYS A 116 -6.29 19.51 35.98
C LYS A 116 -5.29 18.36 36.05
N LEU A 117 -5.14 17.70 37.19
CA LEU A 117 -4.30 16.54 37.38
C LEU A 117 -4.78 15.37 36.50
N MET A 118 -6.08 15.06 36.49
CA MET A 118 -6.63 14.01 35.64
C MET A 118 -6.40 14.30 34.14
N VAL A 119 -6.63 15.55 33.70
CA VAL A 119 -6.36 15.95 32.32
C VAL A 119 -4.86 15.82 32.00
N GLY A 120 -3.98 16.23 32.90
CA GLY A 120 -2.54 16.07 32.74
C GLY A 120 -2.10 14.60 32.62
N LEU A 121 -2.65 13.73 33.48
CA LEU A 121 -2.41 12.28 33.41
C LEU A 121 -2.94 11.65 32.12
N THR A 122 -4.13 12.09 31.65
CA THR A 122 -4.68 11.62 30.37
C THR A 122 -3.78 12.03 29.20
N ILE A 123 -3.32 13.28 29.16
CA ILE A 123 -2.40 13.75 28.12
C ILE A 123 -1.10 12.96 28.16
N LEU A 124 -0.54 12.76 29.37
CA LEU A 124 0.68 11.96 29.52
C LEU A 124 0.50 10.51 29.07
N SER A 125 -0.64 9.87 29.42
CA SER A 125 -0.91 8.50 28.99
C SER A 125 -1.05 8.38 27.46
N VAL A 126 -1.76 9.34 26.82
CA VAL A 126 -1.86 9.40 25.35
C VAL A 126 -0.48 9.58 24.73
N PHE A 127 0.35 10.45 25.28
CA PHE A 127 1.73 10.66 24.79
C PHE A 127 2.58 9.39 24.88
N VAL A 128 2.50 8.67 26.02
CA VAL A 128 3.21 7.39 26.20
C VAL A 128 2.71 6.33 25.22
N ILE A 129 1.40 6.25 24.95
CA ILE A 129 0.82 5.34 23.95
C ILE A 129 1.37 5.66 22.56
N LEU A 130 1.37 6.95 22.18
CA LEU A 130 1.90 7.39 20.88
C LEU A 130 3.39 7.07 20.72
N LEU A 131 4.19 7.26 21.78
CA LEU A 131 5.60 6.88 21.78
C LEU A 131 5.79 5.36 21.59
N ASN A 132 4.96 4.52 22.24
CA ASN A 132 5.02 3.08 22.05
C ASN A 132 4.62 2.69 20.61
N ILE A 133 3.57 3.27 20.07
CA ILE A 133 3.16 3.04 18.67
C ILE A 133 4.30 3.43 17.73
N ALA A 134 4.91 4.60 17.92
CA ALA A 134 6.06 5.04 17.12
C ALA A 134 7.24 4.07 17.26
N PHE A 135 7.56 3.61 18.47
CA PHE A 135 8.62 2.66 18.72
C PHE A 135 8.41 1.33 17.97
N PHE A 136 7.21 0.73 18.05
CA PHE A 136 6.90 -0.51 17.33
C PHE A 136 6.86 -0.30 15.81
N PHE A 137 6.38 0.86 15.34
CA PHE A 137 6.40 1.22 13.93
C PHE A 137 7.85 1.33 13.40
N PHE A 138 8.73 2.05 14.12
CA PHE A 138 10.13 2.16 13.72
C PHE A 138 10.91 0.84 13.83
N ARG A 139 10.45 -0.08 14.65
CA ARG A 139 11.01 -1.43 14.70
C ARG A 139 10.48 -2.37 13.62
N GLY A 140 9.54 -1.93 12.78
CA GLY A 140 8.94 -2.75 11.72
C GLY A 140 8.03 -3.87 12.24
N GLN A 141 7.55 -3.77 13.47
CA GLN A 141 6.69 -4.79 14.09
C GLN A 141 5.19 -4.51 13.86
N ILE A 142 4.83 -3.28 13.53
CA ILE A 142 3.47 -2.90 13.15
C ILE A 142 3.49 -2.06 11.88
N TRP A 143 2.47 -2.23 11.07
CA TRP A 143 2.22 -1.43 9.88
C TRP A 143 0.76 -1.00 9.85
N PHE A 144 0.48 0.24 9.46
CA PHE A 144 -0.88 0.81 9.52
C PHE A 144 -1.83 0.25 8.45
N ASN A 145 -1.29 -0.30 7.36
CA ASN A 145 -2.03 -0.78 6.20
C ASN A 145 -1.91 -2.31 6.06
N GLU A 146 -1.93 -3.04 7.16
CA GLU A 146 -1.80 -4.50 7.09
C GLU A 146 -3.11 -5.17 6.69
N PRO A 147 -3.17 -5.89 5.53
CA PRO A 147 -4.34 -6.63 5.10
C PRO A 147 -4.69 -7.75 6.09
N ARG A 148 -5.98 -7.99 6.29
CA ARG A 148 -6.43 -9.06 7.18
C ARG A 148 -6.00 -10.43 6.64
N LYS A 149 -5.41 -11.25 7.49
CA LYS A 149 -4.93 -12.61 7.12
C LYS A 149 -6.06 -13.51 6.59
N ARG A 150 -7.29 -13.30 7.04
CA ARG A 150 -8.46 -14.04 6.56
C ARG A 150 -8.79 -13.74 5.09
N ASP A 151 -8.62 -12.48 4.68
CA ASP A 151 -8.99 -12.02 3.34
C ASP A 151 -7.81 -12.22 2.35
N TYR A 152 -6.58 -12.28 2.88
CA TYR A 152 -5.34 -12.50 2.14
C TYR A 152 -4.45 -13.49 2.90
N PRO A 153 -4.76 -14.79 2.81
CA PRO A 153 -4.04 -15.82 3.57
C PRO A 153 -2.63 -16.05 3.05
N VAL A 154 -2.41 -15.89 1.75
CA VAL A 154 -1.12 -16.12 1.11
C VAL A 154 -0.28 -14.86 1.13
N ARG A 155 0.89 -14.97 1.76
CA ARG A 155 1.85 -13.88 1.91
C ARG A 155 3.20 -14.28 1.36
N GLY A 156 3.95 -13.30 0.90
CA GLY A 156 5.28 -13.54 0.39
C GLY A 156 6.11 -12.28 0.33
N ALA A 157 7.32 -12.42 -0.17
CA ALA A 157 8.28 -11.33 -0.22
C ALA A 157 9.12 -11.37 -1.49
N ALA A 158 9.55 -10.20 -1.95
CA ALA A 158 10.66 -10.06 -2.89
C ALA A 158 11.89 -9.62 -2.09
N ILE A 159 12.95 -10.43 -2.11
CA ILE A 159 14.16 -10.23 -1.32
C ILE A 159 15.40 -10.10 -2.21
N ASP A 160 16.45 -9.54 -1.65
CA ASP A 160 17.75 -9.38 -2.29
C ASP A 160 18.91 -9.51 -1.28
N GLN A 161 20.15 -9.35 -1.78
CA GLN A 161 21.37 -9.51 -0.98
C GLN A 161 21.50 -8.55 0.21
N SER A 162 20.70 -7.50 0.31
CA SER A 162 20.77 -6.55 1.43
C SER A 162 20.50 -7.21 2.78
N LEU A 163 19.73 -8.30 2.79
CA LEU A 163 19.44 -9.07 4.00
C LEU A 163 20.64 -9.89 4.51
N GLY A 164 21.70 -10.01 3.70
CA GLY A 164 22.83 -10.90 4.01
C GLY A 164 22.46 -12.37 3.92
N LYS A 165 23.10 -13.21 4.71
CA LYS A 165 22.78 -14.64 4.74
C LYS A 165 21.44 -14.90 5.42
N ILE A 166 20.64 -15.78 4.83
CA ILE A 166 19.31 -16.14 5.32
C ILE A 166 19.34 -17.58 5.84
N ASN A 167 18.89 -17.76 7.09
CA ASN A 167 18.53 -19.05 7.62
C ASN A 167 17.11 -19.39 7.16
N TRP A 168 17.01 -20.16 6.09
CA TRP A 168 15.75 -20.49 5.44
C TRP A 168 14.85 -21.41 6.28
N GLU A 169 15.39 -22.18 7.21
CA GLU A 169 14.61 -22.97 8.15
C GLU A 169 13.80 -22.05 9.09
N ILE A 170 14.43 -20.99 9.62
CA ILE A 170 13.73 -20.00 10.45
C ILE A 170 12.79 -19.14 9.58
N MET A 171 13.26 -18.71 8.40
CA MET A 171 12.49 -17.82 7.53
C MET A 171 11.21 -18.49 7.00
N SER A 172 11.25 -19.77 6.68
CA SER A 172 10.08 -20.54 6.21
C SER A 172 9.00 -20.74 7.29
N GLN A 173 9.37 -20.65 8.57
CA GLN A 173 8.42 -20.73 9.69
C GLN A 173 7.68 -19.39 9.91
N GLN A 174 8.11 -18.33 9.26
CA GLN A 174 7.40 -17.05 9.26
C GLN A 174 6.10 -17.12 8.44
N THR A 175 5.33 -16.06 8.47
CA THR A 175 4.05 -15.99 7.72
C THR A 175 4.32 -15.70 6.22
N ILE A 176 5.14 -16.51 5.57
CA ILE A 176 5.40 -16.43 4.13
C ILE A 176 5.14 -17.78 3.46
N SER A 177 4.55 -17.76 2.29
CA SER A 177 4.23 -18.95 1.48
C SER A 177 5.00 -18.94 0.16
N PHE A 178 5.42 -17.75 -0.29
CA PHE A 178 6.22 -17.60 -1.50
C PHE A 178 7.33 -16.56 -1.30
N VAL A 179 8.39 -16.71 -2.08
CA VAL A 179 9.49 -15.76 -2.09
C VAL A 179 10.02 -15.59 -3.51
N TYR A 180 10.26 -14.35 -3.88
CA TYR A 180 11.03 -14.02 -5.07
C TYR A 180 12.42 -13.53 -4.67
N VAL A 181 13.46 -14.18 -5.20
CA VAL A 181 14.86 -13.85 -4.94
C VAL A 181 15.40 -13.05 -6.11
N ARG A 182 16.05 -11.89 -5.85
CA ARG A 182 16.70 -11.14 -6.92
C ARG A 182 17.82 -11.99 -7.52
N ALA A 183 17.80 -12.11 -8.84
CA ALA A 183 18.89 -12.72 -9.58
C ALA A 183 19.82 -11.65 -10.11
N THR A 184 19.25 -10.68 -10.86
CA THR A 184 20.04 -9.73 -11.63
C THR A 184 19.45 -8.31 -11.58
N LYS A 185 20.26 -7.36 -12.04
CA LYS A 185 19.87 -5.97 -12.24
C LYS A 185 20.59 -5.42 -13.48
N GLY A 186 19.84 -4.78 -14.38
CA GLY A 186 20.41 -4.27 -15.63
C GLY A 186 21.12 -5.36 -16.42
N THR A 187 22.18 -5.01 -17.13
CA THR A 187 22.86 -5.92 -18.06
C THR A 187 24.08 -6.65 -17.50
N SER A 188 24.42 -6.44 -16.20
CA SER A 188 25.69 -6.97 -15.69
C SER A 188 25.75 -7.26 -14.19
N PHE A 189 24.78 -6.77 -13.42
CA PHE A 189 24.78 -7.00 -11.97
C PHE A 189 24.13 -8.33 -11.63
N VAL A 190 24.82 -9.16 -10.86
CA VAL A 190 24.32 -10.40 -10.27
C VAL A 190 24.24 -10.24 -8.76
N ASP A 191 23.16 -10.69 -8.15
CA ASP A 191 22.98 -10.67 -6.70
C ASP A 191 23.84 -11.75 -6.06
N GLU A 192 24.76 -11.35 -5.18
CA GLU A 192 25.75 -12.25 -4.56
C GLU A 192 25.12 -13.38 -3.71
N GLN A 193 23.87 -13.17 -3.24
CA GLN A 193 23.15 -14.16 -2.43
C GLN A 193 22.15 -14.98 -3.27
N TYR A 194 22.03 -14.69 -4.58
CA TYR A 194 21.01 -15.29 -5.43
C TYR A 194 21.03 -16.81 -5.42
N GLU A 195 22.15 -17.42 -5.81
CA GLU A 195 22.23 -18.88 -5.97
C GLU A 195 22.02 -19.60 -4.62
N GLN A 196 22.60 -19.05 -3.54
CA GLN A 196 22.45 -19.61 -2.20
C GLN A 196 21.00 -19.50 -1.71
N ASN A 197 20.36 -18.35 -1.91
CA ASN A 197 18.98 -18.10 -1.52
C ASN A 197 18.02 -18.98 -2.33
N ARG A 198 18.16 -19.00 -3.67
CA ARG A 198 17.38 -19.86 -4.57
C ARG A 198 17.44 -21.34 -4.13
N LYS A 199 18.65 -21.87 -3.97
CA LYS A 199 18.90 -23.26 -3.60
C LYS A 199 18.30 -23.61 -2.23
N ASN A 200 18.49 -22.75 -1.23
CA ASN A 200 18.06 -23.05 0.12
C ASN A 200 16.57 -22.81 0.37
N ALA A 201 15.99 -21.77 -0.25
CA ALA A 201 14.54 -21.53 -0.20
C ALA A 201 13.76 -22.71 -0.80
N ARG A 202 14.22 -23.26 -1.92
CA ARG A 202 13.60 -24.44 -2.56
C ARG A 202 13.63 -25.73 -1.75
N LYS A 203 14.47 -25.81 -0.71
CA LYS A 203 14.50 -26.95 0.22
C LYS A 203 13.43 -26.85 1.29
N GLN A 204 12.82 -25.68 1.43
CA GLN A 204 11.74 -25.42 2.36
C GLN A 204 10.39 -25.55 1.64
N ASP A 205 9.32 -25.58 2.39
CA ASP A 205 7.95 -25.56 1.86
C ASP A 205 7.54 -24.14 1.44
N LEU A 206 8.30 -23.57 0.49
CA LEU A 206 8.06 -22.23 -0.10
C LEU A 206 7.98 -22.32 -1.61
N LEU A 207 7.04 -21.59 -2.19
CA LEU A 207 7.03 -21.32 -3.63
C LEU A 207 8.12 -20.28 -3.94
N VAL A 208 9.06 -20.62 -4.82
CA VAL A 208 10.23 -19.79 -5.09
C VAL A 208 10.19 -19.27 -6.53
N GLY A 209 10.41 -17.98 -6.71
CA GLY A 209 10.60 -17.31 -7.99
C GLY A 209 11.90 -16.51 -8.02
N CYS A 210 12.25 -16.04 -9.20
CA CYS A 210 13.40 -15.16 -9.43
C CYS A 210 12.95 -13.84 -10.03
N TRP A 211 13.63 -12.76 -9.68
CA TRP A 211 13.31 -11.45 -10.21
C TRP A 211 14.50 -10.66 -10.68
N HIS A 212 14.22 -9.78 -11.66
CA HIS A 212 15.14 -8.85 -12.27
C HIS A 212 14.80 -7.41 -11.89
N GLU A 213 15.79 -6.61 -11.54
CA GLU A 213 15.64 -5.17 -11.33
C GLU A 213 15.94 -4.43 -12.65
N PHE A 214 14.89 -3.87 -13.27
CA PHE A 214 14.96 -3.28 -14.58
C PHE A 214 15.69 -1.93 -14.60
N ASP A 215 16.72 -1.80 -15.41
CA ASP A 215 17.39 -0.51 -15.67
C ASP A 215 16.76 0.16 -16.90
N PHE A 216 16.09 1.28 -16.70
CA PHE A 216 15.38 2.02 -17.77
C PHE A 216 16.29 2.59 -18.86
N ARG A 217 17.61 2.56 -18.67
CA ARG A 217 18.59 3.14 -19.60
C ARG A 217 19.21 2.14 -20.57
N THR A 218 19.11 0.87 -20.25
CA THR A 218 19.83 -0.18 -20.96
C THR A 218 18.88 -1.01 -21.81
N ASP A 219 19.45 -1.65 -22.81
CA ASP A 219 18.76 -2.51 -23.76
C ASP A 219 17.98 -3.61 -23.05
N GLY A 220 16.68 -3.74 -23.37
CA GLY A 220 15.79 -4.67 -22.68
C GLY A 220 16.08 -6.12 -23.01
N GLN A 221 16.43 -6.44 -24.27
CA GLN A 221 16.79 -7.80 -24.67
C GLN A 221 18.05 -8.26 -23.93
N LYS A 222 19.08 -7.42 -23.85
CA LYS A 222 20.31 -7.76 -23.11
C LYS A 222 20.09 -7.96 -21.63
N GLN A 223 19.15 -7.20 -21.02
CA GLN A 223 18.76 -7.44 -19.64
C GLN A 223 18.07 -8.79 -19.47
N ALA A 224 17.22 -9.20 -20.41
CA ALA A 224 16.56 -10.50 -20.42
C ALA A 224 17.55 -11.64 -20.63
N GLU A 225 18.47 -11.51 -21.58
CA GLU A 225 19.54 -12.47 -21.83
C GLU A 225 20.41 -12.67 -20.59
N HIS A 226 20.81 -11.58 -19.91
CA HIS A 226 21.54 -11.64 -18.66
C HIS A 226 20.74 -12.34 -17.54
N PHE A 227 19.46 -12.08 -17.42
CA PHE A 227 18.59 -12.77 -16.44
C PHE A 227 18.48 -14.27 -16.77
N ILE A 228 18.33 -14.64 -18.04
CA ILE A 228 18.25 -16.03 -18.49
C ILE A 228 19.57 -16.77 -18.23
N GLU A 229 20.71 -16.13 -18.49
CA GLU A 229 22.04 -16.69 -18.22
C GLU A 229 22.20 -17.06 -16.74
N GLU A 230 21.81 -16.17 -15.84
CA GLU A 230 21.96 -16.36 -14.39
C GLU A 230 20.89 -17.29 -13.78
N CYS A 231 19.65 -17.22 -14.26
CA CYS A 231 18.57 -18.04 -13.73
C CYS A 231 18.52 -19.45 -14.31
N GLY A 232 18.91 -19.63 -15.56
CA GLY A 232 18.84 -20.91 -16.26
C GLY A 232 17.41 -21.49 -16.27
N ASP A 233 17.29 -22.78 -16.06
CA ASP A 233 16.01 -23.44 -15.97
C ASP A 233 15.25 -23.07 -14.70
N MET A 234 14.01 -22.61 -14.88
CA MET A 234 13.07 -22.27 -13.80
C MET A 234 11.91 -23.28 -13.68
N HIS A 235 12.13 -24.54 -14.11
CA HIS A 235 11.12 -25.57 -13.95
C HIS A 235 10.79 -25.81 -12.44
N GLY A 236 9.49 -25.91 -12.12
CA GLY A 236 9.04 -26.03 -10.74
C GLY A 236 9.21 -24.77 -9.89
N MET A 237 9.46 -23.62 -10.53
CA MET A 237 9.52 -22.30 -9.87
C MET A 237 8.38 -21.40 -10.36
N LEU A 238 8.10 -20.36 -9.59
CA LEU A 238 7.18 -19.30 -10.00
C LEU A 238 7.66 -18.64 -11.30
N ARG A 239 6.74 -18.00 -12.03
CA ARG A 239 7.06 -17.24 -13.26
C ARG A 239 8.15 -16.21 -12.98
N PRO A 240 9.04 -15.91 -13.96
CA PRO A 240 10.01 -14.83 -13.81
C PRO A 240 9.31 -13.50 -13.51
N MET A 241 9.95 -12.63 -12.74
CA MET A 241 9.39 -11.33 -12.39
C MET A 241 10.36 -10.21 -12.73
N VAL A 242 9.84 -9.13 -13.30
CA VAL A 242 10.58 -7.88 -13.51
C VAL A 242 10.04 -6.79 -12.59
N LYS A 243 10.96 -6.12 -11.88
CA LYS A 243 10.62 -5.00 -10.97
C LYS A 243 10.99 -3.68 -11.63
N LEU A 244 9.98 -2.83 -11.81
CA LEU A 244 10.09 -1.48 -12.34
C LEU A 244 10.00 -0.49 -11.20
N THR A 245 11.12 0.04 -10.75
CA THR A 245 11.14 1.04 -9.68
C THR A 245 12.03 2.22 -10.07
N LYS A 246 11.67 3.40 -9.57
CA LYS A 246 12.48 4.61 -9.71
C LYS A 246 13.61 4.60 -8.67
N TYR A 247 14.60 3.74 -8.88
CA TYR A 247 15.76 3.71 -8.01
C TYR A 247 16.91 4.54 -8.58
N GLY A 248 17.65 5.17 -7.69
CA GLY A 248 18.82 5.98 -8.06
C GLY A 248 18.49 7.17 -8.97
N VAL A 249 19.49 7.99 -9.19
CA VAL A 249 19.35 9.22 -10.00
C VAL A 249 19.07 8.95 -11.48
N TYR A 250 19.37 7.76 -11.95
CA TYR A 250 19.25 7.40 -13.36
C TYR A 250 17.80 7.11 -13.76
N ASN A 251 17.12 6.24 -13.06
CA ASN A 251 15.71 5.95 -13.33
C ASN A 251 14.80 7.15 -13.03
N LEU A 252 15.18 8.03 -12.08
CA LEU A 252 14.45 9.27 -11.82
C LEU A 252 14.49 10.26 -13.00
N LYS A 253 15.58 10.24 -13.80
CA LYS A 253 15.79 11.16 -14.93
C LYS A 253 15.15 10.68 -16.24
N MET A 254 14.74 9.42 -16.34
CA MET A 254 14.13 8.88 -17.55
C MET A 254 12.80 9.58 -17.85
N LYS A 255 12.78 10.34 -18.93
CA LYS A 255 11.62 11.12 -19.39
C LYS A 255 10.90 10.45 -20.56
N ASP A 256 11.64 9.72 -21.38
CA ASP A 256 11.11 9.05 -22.57
C ASP A 256 10.42 7.75 -22.18
N ALA A 257 9.09 7.81 -22.14
CA ALA A 257 8.28 6.66 -21.78
C ALA A 257 8.17 5.64 -22.90
N GLU A 258 8.34 6.06 -24.17
CA GLU A 258 8.30 5.18 -25.33
C GLU A 258 9.51 4.27 -25.35
N ALA A 259 10.71 4.86 -25.22
CA ALA A 259 11.95 4.08 -25.16
C ALA A 259 11.97 3.08 -23.99
N VAL A 260 11.41 3.44 -22.82
CA VAL A 260 11.28 2.49 -21.68
C VAL A 260 10.33 1.37 -22.03
N ARG A 261 9.19 1.66 -22.68
CA ARG A 261 8.24 0.62 -23.09
C ARG A 261 8.80 -0.31 -24.15
N ASP A 262 9.55 0.21 -25.12
CA ASP A 262 10.18 -0.61 -26.15
C ASP A 262 11.20 -1.57 -25.54
N ASN A 263 12.04 -1.08 -24.62
CA ASN A 263 12.97 -1.93 -23.89
C ASN A 263 12.26 -2.95 -22.97
N LEU A 264 11.17 -2.55 -22.33
CA LEU A 264 10.37 -3.46 -21.50
C LEU A 264 9.69 -4.53 -22.37
N THR A 265 9.20 -4.17 -23.54
CA THR A 265 8.62 -5.13 -24.51
C THR A 265 9.67 -6.15 -24.91
N ALA A 266 10.85 -5.70 -25.34
CA ALA A 266 11.94 -6.60 -25.71
C ALA A 266 12.35 -7.54 -24.57
N PHE A 267 12.40 -7.03 -23.33
CA PHE A 267 12.67 -7.83 -22.13
C PHE A 267 11.61 -8.92 -21.92
N LEU A 268 10.34 -8.52 -21.92
CA LEU A 268 9.23 -9.42 -21.62
C LEU A 268 9.06 -10.50 -22.69
N ASP A 269 9.14 -10.11 -23.96
CA ASP A 269 9.01 -11.04 -25.08
C ASP A 269 10.17 -12.05 -25.08
N THR A 270 11.41 -11.61 -24.84
CA THR A 270 12.57 -12.52 -24.72
C THR A 270 12.38 -13.54 -23.58
N LEU A 271 11.85 -13.13 -22.42
CA LEU A 271 11.57 -14.06 -21.32
C LEU A 271 10.37 -14.98 -21.61
N GLU A 272 9.31 -14.45 -22.26
CA GLU A 272 8.14 -15.26 -22.65
C GLU A 272 8.55 -16.33 -23.67
N ASP A 273 9.38 -16.00 -24.65
CA ASP A 273 9.89 -16.93 -25.65
C ASP A 273 10.76 -18.03 -25.03
N TYR A 274 11.65 -17.67 -24.10
CA TYR A 274 12.56 -18.64 -23.48
C TYR A 274 11.86 -19.55 -22.46
N TYR A 275 11.05 -19.00 -21.57
CA TYR A 275 10.42 -19.77 -20.49
C TYR A 275 9.03 -20.33 -20.86
N GLY A 276 8.45 -19.93 -21.99
CA GLY A 276 7.08 -20.31 -22.39
C GLY A 276 6.00 -19.80 -21.45
N ARG A 277 6.31 -18.81 -20.58
CA ARG A 277 5.42 -18.29 -19.55
C ARG A 277 5.56 -16.77 -19.46
N LYS A 278 4.41 -16.07 -19.34
CA LYS A 278 4.40 -14.61 -19.18
C LYS A 278 5.03 -14.19 -17.87
N PRO A 279 6.00 -13.29 -17.86
CA PRO A 279 6.56 -12.73 -16.64
C PRO A 279 5.54 -11.95 -15.81
N VAL A 280 5.84 -11.78 -14.52
CA VAL A 280 5.13 -10.89 -13.62
C VAL A 280 5.77 -9.50 -13.69
N ILE A 281 4.97 -8.45 -13.76
CA ILE A 281 5.45 -7.06 -13.68
C ILE A 281 5.17 -6.51 -12.27
N MET A 282 6.23 -6.13 -11.55
CA MET A 282 6.13 -5.50 -10.25
C MET A 282 6.44 -4.00 -10.36
N CYS A 283 5.54 -3.13 -9.95
CA CYS A 283 5.75 -1.69 -10.01
C CYS A 283 4.86 -0.88 -9.05
N ASP A 284 5.27 0.35 -8.77
CA ASP A 284 4.43 1.34 -8.10
C ASP A 284 3.40 1.98 -9.05
N ALA A 285 2.40 2.67 -8.47
CA ALA A 285 1.34 3.34 -9.24
C ALA A 285 1.88 4.35 -10.27
N ALA A 286 3.01 5.01 -9.99
CA ALA A 286 3.59 5.99 -10.91
C ALA A 286 4.25 5.33 -12.11
N CYS A 287 4.98 4.21 -11.90
CA CYS A 287 5.54 3.41 -12.97
C CYS A 287 4.43 2.71 -13.77
N TYR A 288 3.40 2.19 -13.09
CA TYR A 288 2.23 1.60 -13.74
C TYR A 288 1.57 2.55 -14.74
N LYS A 289 1.17 3.73 -14.29
CA LYS A 289 0.51 4.74 -15.14
C LYS A 289 1.38 5.23 -16.29
N LYS A 290 2.70 5.31 -16.07
CA LYS A 290 3.61 5.88 -17.07
C LYS A 290 4.09 4.86 -18.09
N TYR A 291 4.39 3.64 -17.66
CA TYR A 291 5.10 2.67 -18.50
C TYR A 291 4.29 1.42 -18.80
N VAL A 292 3.41 0.98 -17.89
CA VAL A 292 2.73 -0.32 -17.98
C VAL A 292 1.33 -0.19 -18.60
N GLN A 293 0.50 0.71 -18.10
CA GLN A 293 -0.86 0.91 -18.61
C GLN A 293 -0.87 1.81 -19.86
N PRO A 294 -1.66 1.47 -20.91
CA PRO A 294 -2.49 0.27 -21.11
C PRO A 294 -1.74 -0.88 -21.82
N TYR A 295 -0.44 -0.73 -22.07
CA TYR A 295 0.32 -1.53 -23.05
C TYR A 295 0.55 -2.99 -22.62
N PHE A 296 0.65 -3.25 -21.32
CA PHE A 296 1.04 -4.54 -20.77
C PHE A 296 -0.06 -5.22 -19.93
N SER A 297 -1.33 -4.95 -20.22
CA SER A 297 -2.49 -5.54 -19.51
C SER A 297 -2.58 -7.06 -19.58
N LYS A 298 -1.88 -7.69 -20.54
CA LYS A 298 -1.80 -9.16 -20.67
C LYS A 298 -0.90 -9.82 -19.61
N TYR A 299 -0.12 -9.04 -18.86
CA TYR A 299 0.80 -9.55 -17.85
C TYR A 299 0.21 -9.43 -16.45
N THR A 300 0.60 -10.35 -15.58
CA THR A 300 0.24 -10.31 -14.17
C THR A 300 0.89 -9.11 -13.48
N LEU A 301 0.11 -8.33 -12.74
CA LEU A 301 0.57 -7.16 -12.03
C LEU A 301 0.80 -7.48 -10.54
N TRP A 302 1.99 -7.11 -10.05
CA TRP A 302 2.31 -7.02 -8.63
C TRP A 302 2.48 -5.53 -8.28
N THR A 303 1.48 -4.97 -7.62
CA THR A 303 1.46 -3.53 -7.30
C THR A 303 2.19 -3.25 -5.99
N ILE A 304 2.96 -2.16 -5.97
CA ILE A 304 3.59 -1.62 -4.77
C ILE A 304 2.75 -0.43 -4.30
N ASP A 305 2.03 -0.58 -3.20
CA ASP A 305 1.33 0.51 -2.52
C ASP A 305 1.38 0.30 -1.01
N HIS A 306 2.12 1.16 -0.33
CA HIS A 306 2.34 1.06 1.11
C HIS A 306 1.31 1.84 1.95
N PHE A 307 0.47 2.65 1.31
CA PHE A 307 -0.43 3.58 1.99
C PHE A 307 -1.89 3.17 1.95
N GLY A 308 -2.29 2.39 0.97
CA GLY A 308 -3.65 1.94 0.78
C GLY A 308 -3.74 0.60 0.06
N LYS A 309 -4.95 0.08 -0.08
CA LYS A 309 -5.20 -1.00 -1.02
C LYS A 309 -5.08 -0.42 -2.43
N PRO A 310 -4.39 -1.12 -3.37
CA PRO A 310 -4.23 -0.61 -4.74
C PRO A 310 -5.57 -0.32 -5.42
N ASP A 311 -5.63 0.85 -6.08
CA ASP A 311 -6.78 1.26 -6.89
C ASP A 311 -6.73 0.68 -8.31
N GLU A 312 -5.57 0.17 -8.76
CA GLU A 312 -5.39 -0.43 -10.07
C GLU A 312 -6.26 -1.69 -10.19
N GLU A 313 -6.98 -1.82 -11.29
CA GLU A 313 -7.71 -3.05 -11.60
C GLU A 313 -6.73 -4.14 -12.05
N GLY A 314 -7.06 -5.39 -11.75
CA GLY A 314 -6.32 -6.55 -12.26
C GLY A 314 -5.01 -6.88 -11.56
N TRP A 315 -4.65 -6.26 -10.42
CA TRP A 315 -3.50 -6.72 -9.67
C TRP A 315 -3.73 -8.12 -9.05
N ALA A 316 -2.71 -8.95 -9.06
CA ALA A 316 -2.73 -10.27 -8.44
C ALA A 316 -1.93 -10.31 -7.13
N MET A 317 -0.89 -9.48 -7.03
CA MET A 317 -0.07 -9.37 -5.84
C MET A 317 0.05 -7.90 -5.42
N TRP A 318 0.15 -7.66 -4.11
CA TRP A 318 0.26 -6.33 -3.54
C TRP A 318 1.32 -6.28 -2.44
N GLU A 319 2.39 -5.50 -2.67
CA GLU A 319 3.37 -5.15 -1.64
C GLU A 319 2.80 -4.04 -0.76
N PHE A 320 2.43 -4.40 0.47
CA PHE A 320 1.73 -3.48 1.38
C PHE A 320 2.61 -2.92 2.48
N ASN A 321 3.66 -3.65 2.91
CA ASN A 321 4.52 -3.26 4.01
C ASN A 321 6.00 -3.33 3.60
N PRO A 322 6.69 -2.17 3.46
CA PRO A 322 8.09 -2.13 3.04
C PRO A 322 9.07 -2.39 4.20
N ARG A 323 8.59 -2.59 5.43
CA ARG A 323 9.42 -2.52 6.63
C ARG A 323 9.18 -3.68 7.60
N VAL A 324 9.13 -4.88 7.06
CA VAL A 324 9.04 -6.08 7.90
C VAL A 324 10.42 -6.44 8.41
N ARG A 325 10.48 -6.72 9.70
CA ARG A 325 11.67 -7.28 10.36
C ARG A 325 11.26 -8.52 11.11
N THR A 326 12.00 -9.61 10.90
CA THR A 326 11.78 -10.89 11.53
C THR A 326 13.12 -11.56 11.80
N GLU A 327 13.10 -12.72 12.44
CA GLU A 327 14.27 -13.55 12.60
C GLU A 327 14.60 -14.32 11.32
N GLY A 328 15.82 -14.81 11.20
CA GLY A 328 16.23 -15.68 10.12
C GLY A 328 17.11 -15.05 9.06
N TYR A 329 17.52 -13.79 9.18
CA TYR A 329 18.53 -13.19 8.30
C TYR A 329 19.60 -12.40 9.07
N GLU A 330 20.80 -12.31 8.47
CA GLU A 330 22.00 -11.80 9.15
C GLU A 330 21.95 -10.28 9.37
N ASN A 331 21.52 -9.54 8.37
CA ASN A 331 21.50 -8.07 8.45
C ASN A 331 20.26 -7.53 9.14
N SER A 332 20.24 -7.63 10.48
CA SER A 332 19.10 -7.21 11.30
C SER A 332 18.77 -5.70 11.24
N LYS A 333 19.59 -4.89 10.58
CA LYS A 333 19.30 -3.45 10.33
C LYS A 333 18.39 -3.25 9.11
N GLU A 334 18.41 -4.17 8.18
CA GLU A 334 17.60 -4.11 6.97
C GLU A 334 16.17 -4.62 7.20
N TYR A 335 15.31 -4.27 6.29
CA TYR A 335 13.92 -4.70 6.23
C TYR A 335 13.66 -5.38 4.89
N PHE A 336 12.74 -6.32 4.87
CA PHE A 336 12.17 -6.78 3.62
C PHE A 336 10.73 -6.32 3.47
N ALA A 337 10.23 -6.33 2.24
CA ALA A 337 8.87 -5.94 1.96
C ALA A 337 7.95 -7.16 1.96
N MET A 338 6.80 -7.03 2.63
CA MET A 338 5.76 -8.06 2.68
C MET A 338 4.67 -7.77 1.67
N SER A 339 4.25 -8.82 0.99
CA SER A 339 3.18 -8.79 0.00
C SER A 339 2.10 -9.81 0.30
N VAL A 340 0.94 -9.60 -0.29
CA VAL A 340 -0.16 -10.56 -0.33
C VAL A 340 -0.47 -10.95 -1.76
N TYR A 341 -0.98 -12.18 -1.92
CA TYR A 341 -1.60 -12.64 -3.15
C TYR A 341 -3.12 -12.52 -3.05
N ARG A 342 -3.77 -12.09 -4.13
CA ARG A 342 -5.22 -12.00 -4.27
C ARG A 342 -5.71 -13.19 -5.08
N GLU A 343 -6.54 -14.00 -4.46
CA GLU A 343 -7.25 -15.10 -5.12
C GLU A 343 -8.31 -14.61 -6.10
#